data_e6cd8157fd34441c2fce28a06ef93bc6
#
_entry.id   e6cd8157fd34441c2fce28a06ef93bc6
#
_cell.length_a   1.000
_cell.length_b   1.000
_cell.length_c   1.000
_cell.angle_alpha   90.00
_cell.angle_beta   90.00
_cell.angle_gamma   90.00
#
_symmetry.space_group_name_H-M   'P 1'
#
loop_
_entity.id
_entity.type
_entity.pdbx_description
1 polymer ?
#
loop_
_entity_poly.entity_id
_entity_poly.type
_entity_poly.pdbx_seq_one_letter_code
_entity_poly.pdbx_strand_id
1 'polypeptide(L)' 'MKECNFIRKDDYDYIIYECSNCKEEWYFEYGKPEDNSYNYCPKCGAKIAKVIELEEEDE' A
#
# COMPACT_ATOMS: atom_id res chain seq x y z
N MET A 1 -18.74 -5.95 -0.48
CA MET A 1 -17.63 -5.33 0.21
C MET A 1 -16.52 -5.02 -0.76
N LYS A 2 -15.94 -3.86 -0.66
CA LYS A 2 -14.88 -3.46 -1.56
C LYS A 2 -13.55 -4.00 -1.15
N GLU A 3 -12.72 -4.22 -2.13
CA GLU A 3 -11.35 -4.62 -1.91
C GLU A 3 -10.43 -3.70 -2.67
N CYS A 4 -9.23 -3.55 -2.18
CA CYS A 4 -8.24 -2.73 -2.83
C CYS A 4 -6.89 -3.40 -2.73
N ASN A 5 -5.94 -2.89 -3.50
CA ASN A 5 -4.56 -3.33 -3.42
C ASN A 5 -3.73 -2.15 -2.99
N PHE A 6 -2.73 -2.44 -2.17
CA PHE A 6 -1.76 -1.43 -1.81
C PHE A 6 -0.52 -1.68 -2.64
N ILE A 7 -0.11 -0.66 -3.37
CA ILE A 7 1.02 -0.76 -4.30
C ILE A 7 2.18 0.01 -3.71
N ARG A 8 3.29 -0.67 -3.53
CA ARG A 8 4.46 -0.05 -2.93
C ARG A 8 5.17 0.84 -3.93
N LYS A 9 5.45 2.06 -3.50
CA LYS A 9 6.21 3.01 -4.28
C LYS A 9 7.27 3.58 -3.37
N ASP A 10 8.51 3.32 -3.65
CA ASP A 10 9.59 3.86 -2.84
C ASP A 10 9.96 5.23 -3.35
N ASP A 11 10.17 6.15 -2.43
CA ASP A 11 10.55 7.48 -2.80
C ASP A 11 11.66 7.92 -1.88
N TYR A 12 12.89 7.95 -2.38
CA TYR A 12 14.04 8.28 -1.57
C TYR A 12 14.14 7.30 -0.41
N ASP A 13 14.03 7.80 0.81
CA ASP A 13 14.14 6.96 1.98
C ASP A 13 12.82 6.52 2.54
N TYR A 14 11.74 6.82 1.86
CA TYR A 14 10.42 6.55 2.39
C TYR A 14 9.77 5.38 1.70
N ILE A 15 9.03 4.61 2.48
CA ILE A 15 8.23 3.54 1.94
C ILE A 15 6.83 4.08 1.80
N ILE A 16 6.32 4.09 0.58
CA ILE A 16 5.01 4.66 0.30
C ILE A 16 4.14 3.59 -0.31
N TYR A 17 2.93 3.45 0.21
CA TYR A 17 1.95 2.53 -0.36
C TYR A 17 0.75 3.33 -0.83
N GLU A 18 0.29 3.03 -2.02
CA GLU A 18 -0.84 3.71 -2.60
C GLU A 18 -2.03 2.77 -2.71
N CYS A 19 -3.19 3.23 -2.28
CA CYS A 19 -4.40 2.44 -2.40
C CYS A 19 -4.88 2.49 -3.84
N SER A 20 -5.17 1.32 -4.41
CA SER A 20 -5.59 1.27 -5.81
C SER A 20 -7.01 1.79 -5.99
N ASN A 21 -7.79 1.83 -4.92
CA ASN A 21 -9.18 2.24 -5.03
C ASN A 21 -9.36 3.75 -4.92
N CYS A 22 -8.82 4.35 -3.88
CA CYS A 22 -8.98 5.79 -3.69
C CYS A 22 -7.76 6.60 -4.06
N LYS A 23 -6.68 5.94 -4.40
CA LYS A 23 -5.45 6.60 -4.85
C LYS A 23 -4.77 7.42 -3.78
N GLU A 24 -5.06 7.15 -2.53
CA GLU A 24 -4.40 7.84 -1.45
C GLU A 24 -3.10 7.14 -1.12
N GLU A 25 -2.12 7.88 -0.65
CA GLU A 25 -0.82 7.35 -0.32
C GLU A 25 -0.56 7.45 1.17
N TRP A 26 0.14 6.44 1.68
CA TRP A 26 0.51 6.42 3.08
C TRP A 26 1.98 6.14 3.21
N TYR A 27 2.61 6.78 4.18
CA TYR A 27 4.03 6.62 4.44
C TYR A 27 4.21 5.64 5.58
N PHE A 28 5.13 4.73 5.40
CA PHE A 28 5.44 3.73 6.43
C PHE A 28 6.92 3.82 6.75
N GLU A 29 7.23 3.69 8.03
CA GLU A 29 8.62 3.75 8.43
C GLU A 29 9.30 2.41 8.30
N TYR A 30 8.51 1.34 8.33
CA TYR A 30 9.09 0.02 8.17
C TYR A 30 8.00 -0.94 7.77
N GLY A 31 8.43 -2.03 7.16
CA GLY A 31 7.55 -3.14 6.91
C GLY A 31 6.46 -2.87 5.90
N LYS A 32 5.41 -3.63 6.04
CA LYS A 32 4.28 -3.56 5.13
C LYS A 32 3.07 -3.04 5.87
N PRO A 33 1.98 -2.76 5.15
CA PRO A 33 0.77 -2.31 5.83
C PRO A 33 0.31 -3.27 6.91
N GLU A 34 0.41 -4.57 6.66
CA GLU A 34 -0.05 -5.52 7.66
C GLU A 34 0.83 -5.48 8.91
N ASP A 35 2.11 -5.13 8.75
CA ASP A 35 3.00 -5.01 9.90
C ASP A 35 2.65 -3.80 10.75
N ASN A 36 1.88 -2.90 10.18
CA ASN A 36 1.45 -1.69 10.86
C ASN A 36 -0.03 -1.73 11.17
N SER A 37 -0.60 -2.92 11.17
CA SER A 37 -1.99 -3.14 11.53
C SER A 37 -2.98 -2.54 10.54
N TYR A 38 -2.57 -2.41 9.32
CA TYR A 38 -3.47 -1.94 8.27
C TYR A 38 -4.11 -3.12 7.58
N ASN A 39 -5.38 -3.33 7.83
CA ASN A 39 -6.13 -4.38 7.14
C ASN A 39 -7.11 -3.79 6.16
N TYR A 40 -7.46 -2.53 6.36
CA TYR A 40 -8.39 -1.83 5.50
C TYR A 40 -7.81 -0.48 5.17
N CYS A 41 -8.17 0.03 4.01
CA CYS A 41 -7.74 1.37 3.64
C CYS A 41 -8.40 2.36 4.58
N PRO A 42 -7.62 3.19 5.28
CA PRO A 42 -8.22 4.12 6.25
C PRO A 42 -9.08 5.18 5.61
N LYS A 43 -8.91 5.41 4.32
CA LYS A 43 -9.65 6.46 3.67
C LYS A 43 -10.93 5.96 3.03
N CYS A 44 -10.85 4.91 2.24
CA CYS A 44 -12.04 4.44 1.53
C CYS A 44 -12.68 3.23 2.18
N GLY A 45 -12.02 2.63 3.16
CA GLY A 45 -12.60 1.51 3.88
C GLY A 45 -12.55 0.17 3.16
N ALA A 46 -11.94 0.13 2.01
CA ALA A 46 -11.86 -1.12 1.26
C ALA A 46 -10.87 -2.05 1.93
N LYS A 47 -11.16 -3.33 1.88
CA LYS A 47 -10.27 -4.31 2.47
C LYS A 47 -9.02 -4.46 1.60
N ILE A 48 -7.86 -4.50 2.24
CA ILE A 48 -6.62 -4.68 1.52
C ILE A 48 -6.49 -6.14 1.15
N ALA A 49 -6.73 -6.43 -0.12
CA ALA A 49 -6.70 -7.81 -0.59
C ALA A 49 -5.29 -8.25 -0.91
N LYS A 50 -4.47 -7.34 -1.41
CA LYS A 50 -3.13 -7.67 -1.82
C LYS A 50 -2.20 -6.51 -1.60
N VAL A 51 -0.95 -6.82 -1.31
CA VAL A 51 0.09 -5.81 -1.23
C VAL A 51 1.05 -6.10 -2.36
N ILE A 52 1.16 -5.17 -3.30
CA ILE A 52 1.99 -5.34 -4.48
C ILE A 52 3.26 -4.55 -4.29
N GLU A 53 4.40 -5.24 -4.31
CA GLU A 53 5.66 -4.56 -4.17
C GLU A 53 6.19 -4.21 -5.54
N LEU A 54 6.60 -2.98 -5.69
CA LEU A 54 7.10 -2.52 -6.95
C LEU A 54 8.42 -3.19 -7.23
N GLU A 55 8.50 -3.86 -8.38
CA GLU A 55 9.73 -4.48 -8.73
C GLU A 55 10.38 -3.71 -9.78
N GLU A 56 11.52 -3.69 -9.80
CA GLU A 56 12.13 -3.02 -10.82
C GLU A 56 12.31 -3.81 -11.93
N GLU A 57 12.15 -4.31 -12.30
CA GLU A 57 12.30 -5.01 -13.10
C GLU A 57 12.85 -5.05 -13.95
N ASP A 58 13.25 -5.46 -14.26
CA ASP A 58 13.65 -5.56 -14.94
C ASP A 58 13.75 -5.85 -15.71
N GLU A 59 13.84 -6.11 -16.01
CA GLU A 59 13.92 -6.46 -16.75
C GLU A 59 14.13 -6.56 -17.31
#